data_ee3cc9ce135f2c15950137ceb84cd149
#
_entry.id   ee3cc9ce135f2c15950137ceb84cd149
#
_cell.length_a   1.000
_cell.length_b   1.000
_cell.length_c   1.000
_cell.angle_alpha   90.00
_cell.angle_beta   90.00
_cell.angle_gamma   90.00
#
_symmetry.space_group_name_H-M   'P 1'
#
loop_
_entity.id
_entity.type
_entity.pdbx_description
1 polymer ?
#
loop_
_entity_poly.entity_id
_entity_poly.type
_entity_poly.pdbx_seq_one_letter_code
_entity_poly.pdbx_strand_id
1 'polypeptide(L)'
;MDELQRLIETLTAMETLMEQEGEALHRVQPDRSGWSAAQHFYHLALATDLGLRNVRSLVAGKGRLIDHEAPPSTRMPELIALGHFPEGAEAPRIVTPPEAVNPEFLATELAAAKEAAARIAATGADLAAVEGRVVHQDLGAMDAAQWATFARMHAEHHLALGQRVLGS
;
A
#
# COMPACT_ATOMS: atom_id res chain seq x y z
N MET A 1 -14.46 3.62 10.54
CA MET A 1 -13.35 4.50 10.13
C MET A 1 -13.08 4.18 8.68
N ASP A 2 -12.97 5.19 7.83
CA ASP A 2 -12.73 5.04 6.40
C ASP A 2 -11.36 4.41 6.13
N GLU A 3 -11.26 3.51 5.14
CA GLU A 3 -10.03 2.82 4.74
C GLU A 3 -8.91 3.80 4.37
N LEU A 4 -9.26 4.87 3.64
CA LEU A 4 -8.30 5.91 3.25
C LEU A 4 -7.77 6.70 4.45
N GLN A 5 -8.62 6.99 5.44
CA GLN A 5 -8.19 7.67 6.66
C GLN A 5 -7.20 6.80 7.46
N ARG A 6 -7.48 5.52 7.61
CA ARG A 6 -6.57 4.56 8.26
C ARG A 6 -5.25 4.42 7.50
N LEU A 7 -5.30 4.41 6.17
CA LEU A 7 -4.09 4.41 5.34
C LEU A 7 -3.24 5.66 5.62
N ILE A 8 -3.84 6.84 5.65
CA ILE A 8 -3.15 8.12 5.96
C ILE A 8 -2.48 8.06 7.34
N GLU A 9 -3.18 7.55 8.36
CA GLU A 9 -2.64 7.38 9.71
C GLU A 9 -1.44 6.42 9.72
N THR A 10 -1.53 5.30 9.00
CA THR A 10 -0.44 4.32 8.87
C THR A 10 0.80 4.91 8.18
N LEU A 11 0.60 5.65 7.07
CA LEU A 11 1.70 6.34 6.37
C LEU A 11 2.33 7.43 7.26
N THR A 12 1.54 8.14 8.05
CA THR A 12 2.04 9.12 9.03
C THR A 12 2.87 8.46 10.13
N ALA A 13 2.48 7.27 10.60
CA ALA A 13 3.29 6.51 11.55
C ALA A 13 4.64 6.08 10.97
N MET A 14 4.70 5.74 9.67
CA MET A 14 5.97 5.46 8.99
C MET A 14 6.88 6.69 8.92
N GLU A 15 6.34 7.85 8.55
CA GLU A 15 7.09 9.12 8.53
C GLU A 15 7.67 9.42 9.94
N THR A 16 6.87 9.22 10.98
CA THR A 16 7.32 9.41 12.37
C THR A 16 8.47 8.46 12.73
N LEU A 17 8.37 7.18 12.34
CA LEU A 17 9.48 6.22 12.55
C LEU A 17 10.73 6.64 11.77
N MET A 18 10.60 7.14 10.55
CA MET A 18 11.73 7.63 9.77
C MET A 18 12.46 8.77 10.47
N GLU A 19 11.72 9.70 11.07
CA GLU A 19 12.29 10.82 11.82
C GLU A 19 13.00 10.36 13.13
N GLN A 20 12.43 9.35 13.81
CA GLN A 20 12.92 8.85 15.08
C GLN A 20 14.15 7.95 14.93
N GLU A 21 14.14 7.06 13.96
CA GLU A 21 15.11 5.96 13.83
C GLU A 21 16.32 6.30 12.94
N GLY A 22 16.19 7.27 12.03
CA GLY A 22 17.28 7.76 11.20
C GLY A 22 18.05 6.62 10.51
N GLU A 23 19.35 6.54 10.76
CA GLU A 23 20.24 5.52 10.16
C GLU A 23 19.85 4.07 10.52
N ALA A 24 19.15 3.83 11.62
CA ALA A 24 18.73 2.48 12.01
C ALA A 24 17.74 1.87 11.01
N LEU A 25 16.96 2.69 10.30
CA LEU A 25 16.02 2.25 9.26
C LEU A 25 16.70 1.45 8.14
N HIS A 26 17.97 1.73 7.85
CA HIS A 26 18.71 1.15 6.74
C HIS A 26 19.42 -0.17 7.09
N ARG A 27 19.38 -0.59 8.36
CA ARG A 27 20.02 -1.83 8.79
C ARG A 27 19.16 -3.03 8.47
N VAL A 28 19.72 -3.98 7.73
CA VAL A 28 19.11 -5.30 7.53
C VAL A 28 19.37 -6.14 8.78
N GLN A 29 18.32 -6.80 9.25
CA GLN A 29 18.40 -7.77 10.36
C GLN A 29 17.90 -9.12 9.86
N PRO A 30 18.78 -9.99 9.32
CA PRO A 30 18.40 -11.21 8.62
C PRO A 30 17.53 -12.17 9.45
N ASP A 31 17.72 -12.18 10.77
CA ASP A 31 16.92 -13.00 11.70
C ASP A 31 15.46 -12.52 11.83
N ARG A 32 15.17 -11.30 11.37
CA ARG A 32 13.83 -10.69 11.44
C ARG A 32 13.19 -10.50 10.08
N SER A 33 13.97 -10.07 9.08
CA SER A 33 13.54 -9.89 7.70
C SER A 33 14.74 -9.83 6.76
N GLY A 34 14.55 -10.27 5.50
CA GLY A 34 15.53 -10.06 4.42
C GLY A 34 15.64 -8.59 3.97
N TRP A 35 14.73 -7.73 4.40
CA TRP A 35 14.72 -6.30 4.11
C TRP A 35 14.90 -5.46 5.37
N SER A 36 15.53 -4.30 5.21
CA SER A 36 15.54 -3.24 6.23
C SER A 36 14.16 -2.57 6.35
N ALA A 37 13.92 -1.82 7.41
CA ALA A 37 12.69 -1.04 7.56
C ALA A 37 12.51 -0.04 6.40
N ALA A 38 13.58 0.63 5.97
CA ALA A 38 13.57 1.54 4.83
C ALA A 38 13.16 0.83 3.53
N GLN A 39 13.61 -0.40 3.30
CA GLN A 39 13.22 -1.20 2.13
C GLN A 39 11.75 -1.62 2.17
N HIS A 40 11.21 -1.99 3.34
CA HIS A 40 9.78 -2.25 3.53
C HIS A 40 8.95 -1.00 3.21
N PHE A 41 9.36 0.16 3.70
CA PHE A 41 8.62 1.42 3.47
C PHE A 41 8.73 1.89 2.01
N TYR A 42 9.88 1.70 1.35
CA TYR A 42 10.06 1.97 -0.07
C TYR A 42 9.11 1.14 -0.93
N HIS A 43 9.12 -0.19 -0.73
CA HIS A 43 8.21 -1.11 -1.41
C HIS A 43 6.76 -0.66 -1.26
N LEU A 44 6.37 -0.36 -0.03
CA LEU A 44 5.01 0.05 0.27
C LEU A 44 4.63 1.38 -0.39
N ALA A 45 5.49 2.39 -0.34
CA ALA A 45 5.21 3.70 -0.94
C ALA A 45 4.86 3.57 -2.42
N LEU A 46 5.66 2.80 -3.17
CA LEU A 46 5.40 2.55 -4.60
C LEU A 46 4.15 1.70 -4.83
N ALA A 47 3.94 0.64 -4.04
CA ALA A 47 2.76 -0.22 -4.17
C ALA A 47 1.47 0.56 -3.84
N THR A 48 1.52 1.43 -2.84
CA THR A 48 0.40 2.31 -2.47
C THR A 48 0.07 3.30 -3.58
N ASP A 49 1.07 3.96 -4.17
CA ASP A 49 0.85 4.89 -5.29
C ASP A 49 0.15 4.16 -6.46
N LEU A 50 0.62 2.96 -6.85
CA LEU A 50 -0.03 2.17 -7.89
C LEU A 50 -1.49 1.83 -7.54
N GLY A 51 -1.74 1.38 -6.30
CA GLY A 51 -3.11 1.07 -5.83
C GLY A 51 -4.02 2.30 -5.84
N LEU A 52 -3.54 3.44 -5.35
CA LEU A 52 -4.32 4.68 -5.32
C LEU A 52 -4.57 5.27 -6.72
N ARG A 53 -3.68 5.04 -7.69
CA ARG A 53 -3.96 5.38 -9.10
C ARG A 53 -5.15 4.60 -9.62
N ASN A 54 -5.29 3.32 -9.25
CA ASN A 54 -6.44 2.51 -9.64
C ASN A 54 -7.72 3.03 -8.97
N VAL A 55 -7.71 3.32 -7.66
CA VAL A 55 -8.85 3.93 -6.97
C VAL A 55 -9.26 5.24 -7.63
N ARG A 56 -8.30 6.13 -7.89
CA ARG A 56 -8.58 7.42 -8.54
C ARG A 56 -9.18 7.27 -9.93
N SER A 57 -8.67 6.32 -10.73
CA SER A 57 -9.19 6.04 -12.07
C SER A 57 -10.63 5.55 -12.01
N LEU A 58 -10.92 4.63 -11.09
CA LEU A 58 -12.26 4.10 -10.86
C LEU A 58 -13.22 5.20 -10.41
N VAL A 59 -12.87 6.00 -9.41
CA VAL A 59 -13.68 7.14 -8.93
C VAL A 59 -13.95 8.15 -10.05
N ALA A 60 -12.96 8.41 -10.91
CA ALA A 60 -13.12 9.31 -12.05
C ALA A 60 -13.91 8.68 -13.22
N GLY A 61 -14.15 7.36 -13.22
CA GLY A 61 -14.74 6.62 -14.35
C GLY A 61 -13.88 6.71 -15.61
N LYS A 62 -12.56 6.91 -15.48
CA LYS A 62 -11.64 7.14 -16.60
C LYS A 62 -10.35 6.36 -16.41
N GLY A 63 -10.06 5.45 -17.32
CA GLY A 63 -8.81 4.68 -17.33
C GLY A 63 -8.90 3.48 -18.26
N ARG A 64 -7.81 3.18 -18.97
CA ARG A 64 -7.76 2.04 -19.92
C ARG A 64 -7.73 0.68 -19.22
N LEU A 65 -7.47 0.66 -17.92
CA LEU A 65 -7.41 -0.56 -17.11
C LEU A 65 -8.75 -0.89 -16.45
N ILE A 66 -9.75 0.00 -16.54
CA ILE A 66 -11.09 -0.25 -16.00
C ILE A 66 -11.80 -1.25 -16.89
N ASP A 67 -12.24 -2.34 -16.27
CA ASP A 67 -13.05 -3.37 -16.92
C ASP A 67 -14.39 -3.49 -16.17
N HIS A 68 -15.50 -3.26 -16.87
CA HIS A 68 -16.85 -3.34 -16.33
C HIS A 68 -17.42 -4.76 -16.39
N GLU A 69 -16.82 -5.64 -17.21
CA GLU A 69 -17.24 -7.02 -17.40
C GLU A 69 -16.41 -8.03 -16.61
N ALA A 70 -15.28 -7.60 -16.05
CA ALA A 70 -14.39 -8.50 -15.30
C ALA A 70 -15.13 -9.13 -14.11
N PRO A 71 -14.99 -10.48 -13.92
CA PRO A 71 -15.57 -11.13 -12.75
C PRO A 71 -14.93 -10.60 -11.47
N PRO A 72 -15.71 -10.41 -10.38
CA PRO A 72 -15.16 -9.96 -9.11
C PRO A 72 -14.05 -10.87 -8.59
N SER A 73 -13.06 -10.28 -7.93
CA SER A 73 -12.05 -11.04 -7.21
C SER A 73 -12.69 -11.98 -6.18
N THR A 74 -12.29 -13.24 -6.18
CA THR A 74 -12.61 -14.20 -5.12
C THR A 74 -11.54 -14.20 -4.02
N ARG A 75 -10.30 -13.82 -4.36
CA ARG A 75 -9.15 -13.84 -3.45
C ARG A 75 -9.10 -12.65 -2.51
N MET A 76 -9.58 -11.47 -2.95
CA MET A 76 -9.58 -10.29 -2.09
C MET A 76 -10.51 -10.44 -0.87
N PRO A 77 -11.76 -10.95 -0.99
CA PRO A 77 -12.57 -11.27 0.18
C PRO A 77 -11.93 -12.29 1.14
N GLU A 78 -11.21 -13.29 0.62
CA GLU A 78 -10.46 -14.26 1.43
C GLU A 78 -9.33 -13.57 2.21
N LEU A 79 -8.56 -12.68 1.55
CA LEU A 79 -7.51 -11.90 2.20
C LEU A 79 -8.07 -10.97 3.29
N ILE A 80 -9.20 -10.31 3.03
CA ILE A 80 -9.89 -9.47 4.03
C ILE A 80 -10.32 -10.31 5.23
N ALA A 81 -10.89 -11.49 4.99
CA ALA A 81 -11.32 -12.40 6.06
C ALA A 81 -10.15 -12.94 6.90
N LEU A 82 -8.99 -13.17 6.26
CA LEU A 82 -7.76 -13.57 6.93
C LEU A 82 -7.19 -12.45 7.81
N GLY A 83 -7.37 -11.19 7.42
CA GLY A 83 -6.95 -10.00 8.16
C GLY A 83 -5.45 -9.68 8.13
N HIS A 84 -4.65 -10.49 7.45
CA HIS A 84 -3.21 -10.27 7.28
C HIS A 84 -2.72 -10.87 5.95
N PHE A 85 -1.55 -10.42 5.49
CA PHE A 85 -0.91 -11.01 4.31
C PHE A 85 -0.22 -12.33 4.66
N PRO A 86 -0.27 -13.33 3.77
CA PRO A 86 0.53 -14.54 3.90
C PRO A 86 2.03 -14.19 3.91
N GLU A 87 2.80 -14.90 4.74
CA GLU A 87 4.25 -14.75 4.73
C GLU A 87 4.88 -15.37 3.46
N GLY A 88 6.01 -14.80 3.02
CA GLY A 88 6.80 -15.35 1.92
C GLY A 88 6.31 -14.98 0.52
N ALA A 89 5.37 -14.06 0.37
CA ALA A 89 5.01 -13.52 -0.94
C ALA A 89 6.17 -12.70 -1.52
N GLU A 90 6.56 -13.00 -2.76
CA GLU A 90 7.57 -12.22 -3.46
C GLU A 90 6.98 -10.89 -3.97
N ALA A 91 7.72 -9.80 -3.77
CA ALA A 91 7.32 -8.50 -4.29
C ALA A 91 7.45 -8.45 -5.82
N PRO A 92 6.45 -7.89 -6.54
CA PRO A 92 6.60 -7.63 -7.96
C PRO A 92 7.82 -6.77 -8.24
N ARG A 93 8.53 -7.07 -9.33
CA ARG A 93 9.80 -6.40 -9.69
C ARG A 93 9.69 -4.88 -9.72
N ILE A 94 8.55 -4.34 -10.15
CA ILE A 94 8.31 -2.89 -10.27
C ILE A 94 8.32 -2.15 -8.93
N VAL A 95 8.06 -2.85 -7.81
CA VAL A 95 8.03 -2.30 -6.45
C VAL A 95 9.11 -2.92 -5.56
N THR A 96 10.03 -3.70 -6.12
CA THR A 96 11.17 -4.27 -5.38
C THR A 96 12.13 -3.15 -4.98
N PRO A 97 12.48 -3.02 -3.69
CA PRO A 97 13.37 -1.98 -3.24
C PRO A 97 14.82 -2.19 -3.72
N PRO A 98 15.60 -1.11 -3.94
CA PRO A 98 17.03 -1.21 -4.16
C PRO A 98 17.76 -1.68 -2.89
N GLU A 99 19.00 -2.12 -3.04
CA GLU A 99 19.86 -2.49 -1.90
C GLU A 99 20.04 -1.30 -0.93
N ALA A 100 20.27 -0.11 -1.48
CA ALA A 100 20.37 1.15 -0.71
C ALA A 100 19.18 2.06 -1.07
N VAL A 101 18.33 2.34 -0.09
CA VAL A 101 17.20 3.25 -0.23
C VAL A 101 17.66 4.69 0.02
N ASN A 102 17.36 5.59 -0.92
CA ASN A 102 17.58 7.02 -0.71
C ASN A 102 16.52 7.59 0.25
N PRO A 103 16.92 8.18 1.40
CA PRO A 103 15.97 8.69 2.40
C PRO A 103 15.06 9.81 1.90
N GLU A 104 15.60 10.73 1.09
CA GLU A 104 14.84 11.87 0.55
C GLU A 104 13.79 11.39 -0.46
N PHE A 105 14.16 10.42 -1.32
CA PHE A 105 13.22 9.78 -2.23
C PHE A 105 12.11 9.09 -1.47
N LEU A 106 12.44 8.29 -0.44
CA LEU A 106 11.46 7.58 0.38
C LEU A 106 10.48 8.55 1.05
N ALA A 107 10.99 9.63 1.66
CA ALA A 107 10.15 10.64 2.28
C ALA A 107 9.19 11.29 1.28
N THR A 108 9.69 11.58 0.06
CA THR A 108 8.89 12.16 -1.02
C THR A 108 7.76 11.23 -1.46
N GLU A 109 8.06 9.93 -1.65
CA GLU A 109 7.07 8.95 -2.11
C GLU A 109 6.00 8.67 -1.04
N LEU A 110 6.38 8.60 0.25
CA LEU A 110 5.41 8.44 1.34
C LEU A 110 4.48 9.67 1.45
N ALA A 111 5.03 10.86 1.38
CA ALA A 111 4.25 12.09 1.39
C ALA A 111 3.29 12.17 0.18
N ALA A 112 3.76 11.79 -1.01
CA ALA A 112 2.94 11.75 -2.22
C ALA A 112 1.79 10.73 -2.11
N ALA A 113 2.06 9.53 -1.58
CA ALA A 113 1.04 8.51 -1.34
C ALA A 113 -0.02 8.99 -0.34
N LYS A 114 0.40 9.62 0.75
CA LYS A 114 -0.48 10.20 1.76
C LYS A 114 -1.37 11.30 1.17
N GLU A 115 -0.79 12.22 0.39
CA GLU A 115 -1.53 13.27 -0.29
C GLU A 115 -2.53 12.70 -1.32
N ALA A 116 -2.14 11.65 -2.06
CA ALA A 116 -3.04 10.98 -3.00
C ALA A 116 -4.25 10.35 -2.30
N ALA A 117 -4.04 9.67 -1.15
CA ALA A 117 -5.12 9.13 -0.33
C ALA A 117 -6.06 10.24 0.18
N ALA A 118 -5.50 11.35 0.68
CA ALA A 118 -6.27 12.50 1.16
C ALA A 118 -7.11 13.14 0.05
N ARG A 119 -6.55 13.27 -1.17
CA ARG A 119 -7.29 13.80 -2.33
C ARG A 119 -8.47 12.91 -2.72
N ILE A 120 -8.29 11.58 -2.68
CA ILE A 120 -9.39 10.65 -2.96
C ILE A 120 -10.47 10.76 -1.87
N ALA A 121 -10.09 10.76 -0.60
CA ALA A 121 -11.02 10.92 0.52
C ALA A 121 -11.82 12.24 0.43
N ALA A 122 -11.16 13.34 0.04
CA ALA A 122 -11.79 14.65 -0.13
C ALA A 122 -12.85 14.68 -1.25
N THR A 123 -12.90 13.71 -2.17
CA THR A 123 -13.96 13.62 -3.18
C THR A 123 -15.32 13.28 -2.55
N GLY A 124 -15.35 12.68 -1.37
CA GLY A 124 -16.55 12.19 -0.74
C GLY A 124 -17.23 11.03 -1.49
N ALA A 125 -16.52 10.38 -2.43
CA ALA A 125 -17.07 9.27 -3.21
C ALA A 125 -17.35 8.06 -2.31
N ASP A 126 -18.52 7.45 -2.49
CA ASP A 126 -18.81 6.13 -1.93
C ASP A 126 -18.09 5.08 -2.78
N LEU A 127 -16.92 4.64 -2.32
CA LEU A 127 -16.07 3.69 -3.05
C LEU A 127 -16.77 2.34 -3.32
N ALA A 128 -17.73 1.95 -2.48
CA ALA A 128 -18.49 0.71 -2.67
C ALA A 128 -19.53 0.83 -3.79
N ALA A 129 -19.95 2.06 -4.13
CA ALA A 129 -20.90 2.33 -5.22
C ALA A 129 -20.20 2.64 -6.57
N VAL A 130 -18.86 2.70 -6.60
CA VAL A 130 -18.10 2.96 -7.83
C VAL A 130 -18.11 1.73 -8.72
N GLU A 131 -18.52 1.91 -9.98
CA GLU A 131 -18.59 0.84 -10.98
C GLU A 131 -17.23 0.54 -11.63
N GLY A 132 -17.08 -0.70 -12.11
CA GLY A 132 -15.89 -1.17 -12.80
C GLY A 132 -14.85 -1.77 -11.84
N ARG A 133 -13.86 -2.43 -12.42
CA ARG A 133 -12.78 -3.10 -11.71
C ARG A 133 -11.46 -2.89 -12.41
N VAL A 134 -10.37 -2.98 -11.67
CA VAL A 134 -9.00 -3.04 -12.19
C VAL A 134 -8.36 -4.32 -11.70
N VAL A 135 -7.66 -5.03 -12.59
CA VAL A 135 -7.06 -6.34 -12.28
C VAL A 135 -5.77 -6.16 -11.48
N HIS A 136 -5.69 -6.83 -10.33
CA HIS A 136 -4.45 -7.10 -9.62
C HIS A 136 -3.91 -8.46 -10.06
N GLN A 137 -2.60 -8.57 -10.34
CA GLN A 137 -1.99 -9.79 -10.89
C GLN A 137 -2.25 -11.05 -10.06
N ASP A 138 -2.28 -10.94 -8.72
CA ASP A 138 -2.43 -12.08 -7.82
C ASP A 138 -3.84 -12.18 -7.22
N LEU A 139 -4.53 -11.04 -7.04
CA LEU A 139 -5.81 -10.99 -6.36
C LEU A 139 -7.02 -10.95 -7.29
N GLY A 140 -6.79 -10.77 -8.62
CA GLY A 140 -7.86 -10.67 -9.59
C GLY A 140 -8.46 -9.26 -9.69
N ALA A 141 -9.66 -9.16 -10.28
CA ALA A 141 -10.28 -7.86 -10.56
C ALA A 141 -10.96 -7.29 -9.31
N MET A 142 -10.48 -6.15 -8.85
CA MET A 142 -10.90 -5.47 -7.63
C MET A 142 -11.62 -4.16 -7.94
N ASP A 143 -12.70 -3.86 -7.22
CA ASP A 143 -13.38 -2.58 -7.22
C ASP A 143 -12.64 -1.51 -6.42
N ALA A 144 -13.16 -0.27 -6.40
CA ALA A 144 -12.49 0.85 -5.74
C ALA A 144 -12.36 0.64 -4.21
N ALA A 145 -13.38 0.06 -3.56
CA ALA A 145 -13.36 -0.21 -2.12
C ALA A 145 -12.32 -1.30 -1.79
N GLN A 146 -12.25 -2.35 -2.61
CA GLN A 146 -11.27 -3.43 -2.45
C GLN A 146 -9.83 -2.94 -2.64
N TRP A 147 -9.57 -2.05 -3.61
CA TRP A 147 -8.26 -1.43 -3.80
C TRP A 147 -7.86 -0.55 -2.61
N ALA A 148 -8.79 0.22 -2.05
CA ALA A 148 -8.53 1.04 -0.85
C ALA A 148 -8.24 0.15 0.37
N THR A 149 -9.02 -0.91 0.57
CA THR A 149 -8.81 -1.89 1.65
C THR A 149 -7.46 -2.59 1.49
N PHE A 150 -7.10 -3.02 0.27
CA PHE A 150 -5.79 -3.62 -0.02
C PHE A 150 -4.66 -2.66 0.34
N ALA A 151 -4.72 -1.40 -0.12
CA ALA A 151 -3.68 -0.41 0.17
C ALA A 151 -3.48 -0.21 1.68
N ARG A 152 -4.58 -0.09 2.45
CA ARG A 152 -4.53 0.01 3.92
C ARG A 152 -3.92 -1.23 4.57
N MET A 153 -4.43 -2.43 4.25
CA MET A 153 -3.93 -3.67 4.83
C MET A 153 -2.45 -3.89 4.53
N HIS A 154 -2.03 -3.57 3.30
CA HIS A 154 -0.64 -3.67 2.86
C HIS A 154 0.27 -2.69 3.60
N ALA A 155 -0.22 -1.46 3.84
CA ALA A 155 0.50 -0.47 4.63
C ALA A 155 0.68 -0.92 6.09
N GLU A 156 -0.38 -1.38 6.74
CA GLU A 156 -0.33 -1.90 8.11
C GLU A 156 0.63 -3.10 8.22
N HIS A 157 0.63 -3.99 7.24
CA HIS A 157 1.56 -5.13 7.17
C HIS A 157 3.01 -4.68 7.12
N HIS A 158 3.37 -3.76 6.21
CA HIS A 158 4.75 -3.29 6.07
C HIS A 158 5.19 -2.37 7.21
N LEU A 159 4.30 -1.62 7.84
CA LEU A 159 4.58 -0.92 9.08
C LEU A 159 4.99 -1.90 10.19
N ALA A 160 4.20 -2.96 10.39
CA ALA A 160 4.51 -3.99 11.40
C ALA A 160 5.83 -4.72 11.09
N LEU A 161 6.14 -4.99 9.82
CA LEU A 161 7.43 -5.56 9.43
C LEU A 161 8.59 -4.60 9.73
N GLY A 162 8.44 -3.32 9.42
CA GLY A 162 9.43 -2.29 9.72
C GLY A 162 9.69 -2.18 11.23
N GLN A 163 8.65 -2.13 12.04
CA GLN A 163 8.74 -2.13 13.50
C GLN A 163 9.45 -3.39 14.02
N ARG A 164 9.09 -4.56 13.51
CA ARG A 164 9.74 -5.83 13.87
C ARG A 164 11.25 -5.80 13.57
N VAL A 165 11.66 -5.25 12.42
CA VAL A 165 13.08 -5.08 12.06
C VAL A 165 13.79 -4.14 13.02
N LEU A 166 13.16 -3.03 13.40
CA LEU A 166 13.70 -2.04 14.33
C LEU A 166 13.76 -2.55 15.78
N GLY A 167 12.91 -3.52 16.15
CA GLY A 167 12.81 -4.05 17.50
C GLY A 167 11.92 -3.21 18.42
N SER A 168 11.04 -2.45 17.82
CA SER A 168 10.07 -1.58 18.49
C SER A 168 8.66 -2.19 18.47
#